data_00bda7b1b1b988c7121cdcab6d0b247a
#
_entry.id   00bda7b1b1b988c7121cdcab6d0b247a
#
_cell.length_a   1.000
_cell.length_b   1.000
_cell.length_c   1.000
_cell.angle_alpha   90.00
_cell.angle_beta   90.00
_cell.angle_gamma   90.00
#
_symmetry.space_group_name_H-M   'P 1'
#
loop_
_entity.id
_entity.type
_entity.pdbx_description
1 polymer ?
#
loop_
_entity_poly.entity_id
_entity_poly.type
_entity_poly.pdbx_seq_one_letter_code
_entity_poly.pdbx_strand_id
1 'polypeptide(L)'
;MQIHSIEAYPALAPYPRSVILQLLPLLFDAPLAFAILATAFVVSMLTGLIFHEFCHAFVADRLGDTLPRRMGRLTLDPRAHYDPIGTTMIFIVGFGWAKPVQVNPRSPGQMAVVALAGPLSNFVIAGLAALPLKLGLIPFWHPFVGSESIRFFATQWASSPEDLAGLFLGTVVLLNVLLGTFNLIPIPPLDGSRLLDLVLPPNLVTEWHRWGPGLLMLLILAPFITGGRFSMLSITGPFVDLLLRAFLGDATSIRFS
;
A
#
# COMPACT_ATOMS: atom_id res chain seq x y z
N MET A 1 -13.19 37.03 -2.53
CA MET A 1 -12.78 35.71 -2.07
C MET A 1 -13.69 34.70 -2.78
N GLN A 2 -13.33 34.34 -4.03
CA GLN A 2 -14.11 33.41 -4.84
C GLN A 2 -13.68 32.00 -4.47
N ILE A 3 -14.62 31.25 -3.90
CA ILE A 3 -14.50 29.82 -3.68
C ILE A 3 -14.62 29.15 -5.05
N HIS A 4 -13.50 28.86 -5.72
CA HIS A 4 -13.54 27.96 -6.87
C HIS A 4 -13.88 26.57 -6.36
N SER A 5 -15.04 26.07 -6.79
CA SER A 5 -15.52 24.72 -6.60
C SER A 5 -14.39 23.73 -6.93
N ILE A 6 -14.10 22.89 -5.95
CA ILE A 6 -13.16 21.78 -6.06
C ILE A 6 -13.65 20.86 -7.18
N GLU A 7 -13.07 20.99 -8.37
CA GLU A 7 -13.15 19.91 -9.33
C GLU A 7 -12.50 18.69 -8.68
N ALA A 8 -13.25 17.59 -8.67
CA ALA A 8 -12.82 16.30 -8.18
C ALA A 8 -11.36 16.03 -8.60
N TYR A 9 -10.57 15.40 -7.71
CA TYR A 9 -9.25 14.87 -8.03
C TYR A 9 -9.18 14.51 -9.50
N PRO A 10 -8.22 15.03 -10.29
CA PRO A 10 -8.10 14.63 -11.68
C PRO A 10 -8.10 13.12 -11.67
N ALA A 11 -9.11 12.52 -12.32
CA ALA A 11 -9.30 11.08 -12.38
C ALA A 11 -7.93 10.49 -12.59
N LEU A 12 -7.50 9.58 -11.68
CA LEU A 12 -6.15 9.02 -11.65
C LEU A 12 -5.72 8.82 -13.09
N ALA A 13 -4.74 9.62 -13.53
CA ALA A 13 -4.33 9.68 -14.93
C ALA A 13 -4.09 8.25 -15.44
N PRO A 14 -4.40 7.91 -16.70
CA PRO A 14 -4.28 6.55 -17.21
C PRO A 14 -2.91 6.00 -16.81
N TYR A 15 -2.93 4.87 -16.11
CA TYR A 15 -1.83 4.27 -15.35
C TYR A 15 -0.51 4.34 -16.13
N PRO A 16 0.50 5.03 -15.64
CA PRO A 16 1.74 5.22 -16.36
C PRO A 16 2.49 3.89 -16.48
N ARG A 17 3.26 3.77 -17.54
CA ARG A 17 4.03 2.57 -17.93
C ARG A 17 4.99 2.04 -16.85
N SER A 18 5.36 2.85 -15.86
CA SER A 18 5.85 2.47 -14.51
C SER A 18 5.90 3.73 -13.64
N VAL A 19 5.52 3.62 -12.37
CA VAL A 19 5.60 4.72 -11.38
C VAL A 19 7.03 5.24 -11.27
N ILE A 20 8.03 4.35 -11.31
CA ILE A 20 9.45 4.69 -11.19
C ILE A 20 9.92 5.51 -12.40
N LEU A 21 9.53 5.15 -13.63
CA LEU A 21 9.93 5.89 -14.84
C LEU A 21 9.35 7.31 -14.86
N GLN A 22 8.21 7.55 -14.21
CA GLN A 22 7.64 8.89 -14.08
C GLN A 22 8.39 9.76 -13.08
N LEU A 23 9.00 9.15 -12.07
CA LEU A 23 9.79 9.86 -11.08
C LEU A 23 11.21 10.21 -11.57
N LEU A 24 11.72 9.56 -12.64
CA LEU A 24 13.05 9.81 -13.16
C LEU A 24 13.31 11.28 -13.56
N PRO A 25 12.37 12.01 -14.19
CA PRO A 25 12.58 13.43 -14.47
C PRO A 25 12.83 14.25 -13.21
N LEU A 26 12.21 13.89 -12.07
CA LEU A 26 12.42 14.58 -10.80
C LEU A 26 13.87 14.49 -10.30
N LEU A 27 14.60 13.44 -10.66
CA LEU A 27 16.01 13.32 -10.29
C LEU A 27 16.84 14.51 -10.79
N PHE A 28 16.47 15.07 -11.93
CA PHE A 28 17.17 16.19 -12.55
C PHE A 28 16.49 17.53 -12.29
N ASP A 29 15.14 17.56 -12.29
CA ASP A 29 14.36 18.80 -12.17
C ASP A 29 14.14 19.21 -10.69
N ALA A 30 14.03 18.26 -9.76
CA ALA A 30 13.78 18.49 -8.33
C ALA A 30 14.42 17.38 -7.47
N PRO A 31 15.76 17.32 -7.38
CA PRO A 31 16.47 16.20 -6.74
C PRO A 31 16.09 16.00 -5.26
N LEU A 32 15.76 17.06 -4.53
CA LEU A 32 15.33 16.98 -3.14
C LEU A 32 13.97 16.29 -3.01
N ALA A 33 12.98 16.69 -3.83
CA ALA A 33 11.66 16.02 -3.86
C ALA A 33 11.80 14.56 -4.26
N PHE A 34 12.65 14.25 -5.25
CA PHE A 34 12.96 12.86 -5.61
C PHE A 34 13.54 12.07 -4.44
N ALA A 35 14.53 12.63 -3.74
CA ALA A 35 15.17 11.96 -2.59
C ALA A 35 14.16 11.69 -1.47
N ILE A 36 13.28 12.64 -1.16
CA ILE A 36 12.22 12.48 -0.17
C ILE A 36 11.22 11.40 -0.59
N LEU A 37 10.74 11.43 -1.84
CA LEU A 37 9.81 10.40 -2.35
C LEU A 37 10.44 9.00 -2.34
N ALA A 38 11.68 8.87 -2.80
CA ALA A 38 12.39 7.60 -2.80
C ALA A 38 12.60 7.07 -1.38
N THR A 39 13.00 7.96 -0.44
CA THR A 39 13.18 7.59 0.98
C THR A 39 11.83 7.20 1.60
N ALA A 40 10.78 8.00 1.38
CA ALA A 40 9.44 7.71 1.88
C ALA A 40 8.91 6.37 1.34
N PHE A 41 9.13 6.10 0.05
CA PHE A 41 8.76 4.84 -0.57
C PHE A 41 9.49 3.65 0.09
N VAL A 42 10.81 3.72 0.22
CA VAL A 42 11.61 2.65 0.84
C VAL A 42 11.21 2.45 2.30
N VAL A 43 11.09 3.51 3.08
CA VAL A 43 10.67 3.45 4.48
C VAL A 43 9.27 2.85 4.60
N SER A 44 8.31 3.31 3.78
CA SER A 44 6.94 2.79 3.82
C SER A 44 6.86 1.31 3.45
N MET A 45 7.59 0.87 2.42
CA MET A 45 7.60 -0.52 2.00
C MET A 45 8.25 -1.41 3.06
N LEU A 46 9.41 -1.01 3.59
CA LEU A 46 10.09 -1.79 4.62
C LEU A 46 9.24 -1.87 5.89
N THR A 47 8.81 -0.75 6.44
CA THR A 47 8.00 -0.74 7.66
C THR A 47 6.67 -1.44 7.44
N GLY A 48 5.96 -1.12 6.36
CA GLY A 48 4.67 -1.70 6.04
C GLY A 48 4.72 -3.22 5.90
N LEU A 49 5.67 -3.76 5.15
CA LEU A 49 5.81 -5.21 4.95
C LEU A 49 6.33 -5.93 6.20
N ILE A 50 7.31 -5.36 6.93
CA ILE A 50 7.87 -6.00 8.13
C ILE A 50 6.80 -6.08 9.23
N PHE A 51 6.09 -4.97 9.52
CA PHE A 51 5.03 -4.97 10.52
C PHE A 51 3.86 -5.86 10.11
N HIS A 52 3.51 -5.90 8.85
CA HIS A 52 2.49 -6.78 8.29
C HIS A 52 2.80 -8.26 8.60
N GLU A 53 3.98 -8.74 8.19
CA GLU A 53 4.40 -10.13 8.43
C GLU A 53 4.59 -10.41 9.93
N PHE A 54 5.15 -9.45 10.68
CA PHE A 54 5.28 -9.58 12.12
C PHE A 54 3.91 -9.74 12.80
N CYS A 55 2.90 -8.97 12.40
CA CYS A 55 1.57 -9.06 12.99
C CYS A 55 0.90 -10.41 12.71
N HIS A 56 1.07 -10.99 11.51
CA HIS A 56 0.65 -12.36 11.24
C HIS A 56 1.31 -13.35 12.20
N ALA A 57 2.64 -13.29 12.34
CA ALA A 57 3.40 -14.14 13.24
C ALA A 57 2.97 -13.99 14.70
N PHE A 58 2.77 -12.75 15.13
CA PHE A 58 2.41 -12.41 16.51
C PHE A 58 1.01 -12.91 16.86
N VAL A 59 0.03 -12.67 16.00
CA VAL A 59 -1.35 -13.13 16.24
C VAL A 59 -1.44 -14.65 16.18
N ALA A 60 -0.75 -15.31 15.24
CA ALA A 60 -0.68 -16.76 15.18
C ALA A 60 -0.10 -17.36 16.46
N ASP A 61 1.01 -16.81 16.96
CA ASP A 61 1.65 -17.25 18.21
C ASP A 61 0.72 -17.06 19.43
N ARG A 62 -0.02 -15.93 19.48
CA ARG A 62 -1.01 -15.68 20.55
C ARG A 62 -2.21 -16.61 20.51
N LEU A 63 -2.55 -17.13 19.33
CA LEU A 63 -3.59 -18.15 19.16
C LEU A 63 -3.08 -19.60 19.38
N GLY A 64 -1.81 -19.76 19.80
CA GLY A 64 -1.20 -21.04 20.16
C GLY A 64 -0.48 -21.76 19.02
N ASP A 65 -0.28 -21.09 17.86
CA ASP A 65 0.56 -21.58 16.78
C ASP A 65 2.02 -21.16 17.01
N THR A 66 2.85 -22.09 17.49
CA THR A 66 4.26 -21.82 17.79
C THR A 66 5.18 -21.89 16.57
N LEU A 67 4.65 -22.21 15.38
CA LEU A 67 5.44 -22.36 14.15
C LEU A 67 6.17 -21.07 13.76
N PRO A 68 5.53 -19.87 13.73
CA PRO A 68 6.22 -18.62 13.42
C PRO A 68 7.39 -18.32 14.34
N ARG A 69 7.22 -18.55 15.65
CA ARG A 69 8.27 -18.37 16.65
C ARG A 69 9.45 -19.30 16.39
N ARG A 70 9.19 -20.60 16.15
CA ARG A 70 10.24 -21.61 15.87
C ARG A 70 10.99 -21.32 14.57
N MET A 71 10.34 -20.67 13.60
CA MET A 71 10.94 -20.26 12.34
C MET A 71 11.67 -18.91 12.42
N GLY A 72 11.74 -18.28 13.60
CA GLY A 72 12.39 -16.97 13.78
C GLY A 72 11.65 -15.82 13.11
N ARG A 73 10.30 -15.96 12.91
CA ARG A 73 9.49 -14.94 12.24
C ARG A 73 8.87 -13.92 13.20
N LEU A 74 8.92 -14.18 14.51
CA LEU A 74 8.44 -13.27 15.55
C LEU A 74 9.51 -12.22 15.87
N THR A 75 9.86 -11.43 14.87
CA THR A 75 10.91 -10.40 14.94
C THR A 75 10.61 -9.28 13.96
N LEU A 76 11.12 -8.07 14.25
CA LEU A 76 11.10 -6.93 13.35
C LEU A 76 12.41 -6.81 12.53
N ASP A 77 13.31 -7.80 12.59
CA ASP A 77 14.52 -7.83 11.76
C ASP A 77 14.12 -7.96 10.27
N PRO A 78 14.46 -6.98 9.42
CA PRO A 78 14.15 -7.03 7.99
C PRO A 78 14.65 -8.29 7.30
N ARG A 79 15.77 -8.84 7.76
CA ARG A 79 16.41 -10.06 7.17
C ARG A 79 15.50 -11.27 7.27
N ALA A 80 14.69 -11.37 8.33
CA ALA A 80 13.75 -12.46 8.52
C ALA A 80 12.61 -12.45 7.48
N HIS A 81 12.24 -11.27 6.97
CA HIS A 81 11.12 -11.04 6.06
C HIS A 81 11.56 -10.79 4.61
N TYR A 82 12.86 -10.76 4.35
CA TYR A 82 13.42 -10.46 3.04
C TYR A 82 13.13 -11.57 2.02
N ASP A 83 12.58 -11.21 0.88
CA ASP A 83 12.41 -12.01 -0.32
C ASP A 83 13.15 -11.33 -1.48
N PRO A 84 14.19 -11.96 -2.08
CA PRO A 84 14.94 -11.32 -3.15
C PRO A 84 14.11 -10.99 -4.38
N ILE A 85 13.17 -11.86 -4.76
CA ILE A 85 12.33 -11.67 -5.94
C ILE A 85 11.28 -10.59 -5.64
N GLY A 86 10.56 -10.71 -4.52
CA GLY A 86 9.57 -9.74 -4.10
C GLY A 86 10.14 -8.34 -3.96
N THR A 87 11.32 -8.23 -3.34
CA THR A 87 12.03 -6.94 -3.21
C THR A 87 12.45 -6.38 -4.57
N THR A 88 12.98 -7.20 -5.46
CA THR A 88 13.36 -6.75 -6.82
C THR A 88 12.14 -6.26 -7.60
N MET A 89 11.01 -6.95 -7.49
CA MET A 89 9.75 -6.54 -8.14
C MET A 89 9.25 -5.17 -7.67
N ILE A 90 9.45 -4.81 -6.39
CA ILE A 90 9.12 -3.45 -5.90
C ILE A 90 9.82 -2.38 -6.77
N PHE A 91 11.08 -2.57 -7.10
CA PHE A 91 11.85 -1.60 -7.90
C PHE A 91 11.52 -1.63 -9.39
N ILE A 92 11.18 -2.79 -9.95
CA ILE A 92 10.91 -2.93 -11.40
C ILE A 92 9.48 -2.53 -11.75
N VAL A 93 8.50 -3.03 -10.99
CA VAL A 93 7.07 -2.92 -11.30
C VAL A 93 6.35 -1.97 -10.35
N GLY A 94 6.99 -1.59 -9.22
CA GLY A 94 6.36 -0.80 -8.15
C GLY A 94 5.47 -1.63 -7.22
N PHE A 95 5.49 -2.96 -7.37
CA PHE A 95 4.78 -3.94 -6.55
C PHE A 95 5.72 -5.08 -6.18
N GLY A 96 5.59 -5.60 -4.95
CA GLY A 96 6.37 -6.73 -4.48
C GLY A 96 5.81 -7.29 -3.19
N TRP A 97 6.53 -8.25 -2.62
CA TRP A 97 6.12 -8.96 -1.42
C TRP A 97 7.30 -9.26 -0.51
N ALA A 98 7.01 -9.43 0.77
CA ALA A 98 7.95 -9.99 1.74
C ALA A 98 7.89 -11.52 1.70
N LYS A 99 8.85 -12.17 2.31
CA LYS A 99 8.83 -13.62 2.51
C LYS A 99 7.69 -13.97 3.48
N PRO A 100 6.63 -14.69 3.04
CA PRO A 100 5.44 -14.90 3.84
C PRO A 100 5.73 -15.67 5.13
N VAL A 101 5.02 -15.34 6.20
CA VAL A 101 5.04 -16.10 7.45
C VAL A 101 4.24 -17.40 7.26
N GLN A 102 4.86 -18.52 7.56
CA GLN A 102 4.15 -19.80 7.59
C GLN A 102 3.40 -19.93 8.91
N VAL A 103 2.10 -20.20 8.81
CA VAL A 103 1.19 -20.38 9.95
C VAL A 103 0.45 -21.70 9.82
N ASN A 104 0.10 -22.31 10.95
CA ASN A 104 -0.66 -23.56 11.01
C ASN A 104 -1.83 -23.41 12.00
N PRO A 105 -2.84 -22.62 11.67
CA PRO A 105 -4.00 -22.39 12.53
C PRO A 105 -4.84 -23.65 12.68
N ARG A 106 -5.50 -23.78 13.83
CA ARG A 106 -6.33 -24.95 14.18
C ARG A 106 -7.72 -24.92 13.54
N SER A 107 -8.14 -23.78 13.00
CA SER A 107 -9.43 -23.61 12.36
C SER A 107 -9.40 -22.52 11.29
N PRO A 108 -10.34 -22.53 10.32
CA PRO A 108 -10.48 -21.43 9.35
C PRO A 108 -10.71 -20.07 10.00
N GLY A 109 -11.47 -20.02 11.13
CA GLY A 109 -11.68 -18.78 11.87
C GLY A 109 -10.39 -18.21 12.46
N GLN A 110 -9.51 -19.06 13.02
CA GLN A 110 -8.18 -18.61 13.47
C GLN A 110 -7.33 -18.10 12.30
N MET A 111 -7.37 -18.80 11.15
CA MET A 111 -6.68 -18.35 9.93
C MET A 111 -7.16 -16.96 9.49
N ALA A 112 -8.46 -16.71 9.51
CA ALA A 112 -9.01 -15.41 9.14
C ALA A 112 -8.56 -14.28 10.10
N VAL A 113 -8.51 -14.54 11.40
CA VAL A 113 -8.01 -13.59 12.40
C VAL A 113 -6.52 -13.30 12.16
N VAL A 114 -5.71 -14.33 11.90
CA VAL A 114 -4.30 -14.16 11.55
C VAL A 114 -4.17 -13.33 10.27
N ALA A 115 -4.94 -13.67 9.22
CA ALA A 115 -4.89 -12.99 7.94
C ALA A 115 -5.26 -11.50 8.03
N LEU A 116 -6.21 -11.12 8.89
CA LEU A 116 -6.56 -9.71 9.10
C LEU A 116 -5.45 -8.90 9.81
N ALA A 117 -4.59 -9.55 10.58
CA ALA A 117 -3.59 -8.85 11.40
C ALA A 117 -2.59 -8.03 10.56
N GLY A 118 -2.17 -8.55 9.41
CA GLY A 118 -1.28 -7.86 8.48
C GLY A 118 -1.89 -6.57 7.94
N PRO A 119 -3.01 -6.64 7.19
CA PRO A 119 -3.68 -5.45 6.64
C PRO A 119 -4.03 -4.39 7.69
N LEU A 120 -4.51 -4.83 8.88
CA LEU A 120 -4.82 -3.91 9.98
C LEU A 120 -3.57 -3.18 10.48
N SER A 121 -2.41 -3.82 10.53
CA SER A 121 -1.16 -3.15 10.92
C SER A 121 -0.78 -2.03 9.94
N ASN A 122 -1.02 -2.21 8.65
CA ASN A 122 -0.80 -1.17 7.64
C ASN A 122 -1.74 0.01 7.85
N PHE A 123 -3.02 -0.23 8.15
CA PHE A 123 -3.96 0.86 8.46
C PHE A 123 -3.60 1.60 9.75
N VAL A 124 -3.03 0.91 10.76
CA VAL A 124 -2.51 1.57 11.97
C VAL A 124 -1.32 2.48 11.62
N ILE A 125 -0.36 2.02 10.81
CA ILE A 125 0.77 2.85 10.36
C ILE A 125 0.26 4.07 9.58
N ALA A 126 -0.67 3.86 8.64
CA ALA A 126 -1.27 4.95 7.86
C ALA A 126 -1.97 5.97 8.77
N GLY A 127 -2.77 5.49 9.74
CA GLY A 127 -3.47 6.35 10.69
C GLY A 127 -2.53 7.19 11.55
N LEU A 128 -1.46 6.58 12.07
CA LEU A 128 -0.45 7.31 12.86
C LEU A 128 0.28 8.36 12.02
N ALA A 129 0.66 8.04 10.79
CA ALA A 129 1.30 8.99 9.88
C ALA A 129 0.36 10.11 9.43
N ALA A 130 -0.95 9.83 9.38
CA ALA A 130 -1.96 10.81 9.00
C ALA A 130 -2.28 11.82 10.11
N LEU A 131 -2.00 11.54 11.38
CA LEU A 131 -2.37 12.41 12.50
C LEU A 131 -1.88 13.85 12.35
N PRO A 132 -0.59 14.15 12.11
CA PRO A 132 -0.13 15.53 11.96
C PRO A 132 -0.71 16.21 10.73
N LEU A 133 -1.00 15.47 9.66
CA LEU A 133 -1.63 15.98 8.45
C LEU A 133 -3.10 16.35 8.72
N LYS A 134 -3.84 15.46 9.38
CA LYS A 134 -5.26 15.66 9.75
C LYS A 134 -5.46 16.83 10.71
N LEU A 135 -4.52 17.02 11.64
CA LEU A 135 -4.53 18.12 12.61
C LEU A 135 -4.09 19.46 11.98
N GLY A 136 -3.71 19.48 10.70
CA GLY A 136 -3.26 20.70 10.01
C GLY A 136 -1.90 21.23 10.48
N LEU A 137 -1.12 20.41 11.21
CA LEU A 137 0.23 20.76 11.68
C LEU A 137 1.24 20.72 10.54
N ILE A 138 1.00 19.86 9.54
CA ILE A 138 1.84 19.65 8.36
C ILE A 138 0.88 19.62 7.15
N PRO A 139 1.19 20.28 6.02
CA PRO A 139 0.37 20.22 4.82
C PRO A 139 0.38 18.80 4.22
N PHE A 140 -0.76 18.34 3.72
CA PHE A 140 -0.80 17.09 2.98
C PHE A 140 -0.41 17.30 1.53
N TRP A 141 0.53 16.50 1.03
CA TRP A 141 0.89 16.42 -0.37
C TRP A 141 0.67 15.02 -0.91
N HIS A 142 -0.09 14.93 -2.02
CA HIS A 142 -0.29 13.66 -2.69
C HIS A 142 0.97 13.29 -3.48
N PRO A 143 1.60 12.12 -3.23
CA PRO A 143 2.88 11.75 -3.85
C PRO A 143 2.78 11.35 -5.32
N PHE A 144 1.60 10.88 -5.75
CA PHE A 144 1.35 10.44 -7.12
C PHE A 144 0.47 11.46 -7.84
N VAL A 145 1.09 12.30 -8.62
CA VAL A 145 0.45 13.29 -9.50
C VAL A 145 0.69 12.90 -10.96
N GLY A 146 -0.17 13.36 -11.86
CA GLY A 146 0.00 13.09 -13.29
C GLY A 146 1.34 13.61 -13.83
N SER A 147 1.92 12.93 -14.81
CA SER A 147 3.22 13.28 -15.40
C SER A 147 3.28 14.72 -15.93
N GLU A 148 2.15 15.26 -16.38
CA GLU A 148 2.06 16.64 -16.87
C GLU A 148 2.17 17.67 -15.74
N SER A 149 1.73 17.31 -14.53
CA SER A 149 1.71 18.19 -13.35
C SER A 149 2.93 18.01 -12.45
N ILE A 150 3.76 16.97 -12.66
CA ILE A 150 4.81 16.58 -11.74
C ILE A 150 5.85 17.68 -11.51
N ARG A 151 6.20 18.45 -12.55
CA ARG A 151 7.15 19.56 -12.44
C ARG A 151 6.61 20.71 -11.60
N PHE A 152 5.33 21.02 -11.76
CA PHE A 152 4.66 22.04 -10.95
C PHE A 152 4.64 21.62 -9.47
N PHE A 153 4.19 20.40 -9.18
CA PHE A 153 4.15 19.91 -7.80
C PHE A 153 5.53 19.73 -7.19
N ALA A 154 6.55 19.38 -7.96
CA ALA A 154 7.92 19.22 -7.47
C ALA A 154 8.48 20.50 -6.86
N THR A 155 8.16 21.67 -7.43
CA THR A 155 8.57 22.96 -6.86
C THR A 155 7.83 23.27 -5.56
N GLN A 156 6.55 22.90 -5.47
CA GLN A 156 5.73 23.09 -4.28
C GLN A 156 6.18 22.15 -3.15
N TRP A 157 6.44 20.87 -3.45
CA TRP A 157 6.92 19.90 -2.47
C TRP A 157 8.24 20.28 -1.83
N ALA A 158 9.10 21.01 -2.54
CA ALA A 158 10.41 21.42 -2.07
C ALA A 158 10.44 22.88 -1.56
N SER A 159 9.29 23.54 -1.39
CA SER A 159 9.24 24.95 -1.03
C SER A 159 9.58 25.23 0.44
N SER A 160 9.27 24.28 1.32
CA SER A 160 9.60 24.37 2.76
C SER A 160 9.91 22.99 3.37
N PRO A 161 10.52 22.93 4.57
CA PRO A 161 10.69 21.67 5.31
C PRO A 161 9.36 21.00 5.66
N GLU A 162 8.31 21.78 5.92
CA GLU A 162 6.97 21.31 6.23
C GLU A 162 6.34 20.63 5.01
N ASP A 163 6.56 21.14 3.80
CA ASP A 163 6.09 20.56 2.55
C ASP A 163 6.78 19.22 2.27
N LEU A 164 8.10 19.15 2.49
CA LEU A 164 8.85 17.90 2.38
C LEU A 164 8.36 16.86 3.39
N ALA A 165 8.07 17.26 4.64
CA ALA A 165 7.50 16.39 5.65
C ALA A 165 6.10 15.93 5.26
N GLY A 166 5.30 16.82 4.68
CA GLY A 166 3.97 16.50 4.17
C GLY A 166 3.98 15.51 3.02
N LEU A 167 4.93 15.66 2.10
CA LEU A 167 5.16 14.71 1.00
C LEU A 167 5.60 13.34 1.54
N PHE A 168 6.51 13.32 2.52
CA PHE A 168 6.97 12.10 3.16
C PHE A 168 5.81 11.36 3.84
N LEU A 169 5.09 12.03 4.74
CA LEU A 169 3.99 11.44 5.49
C LEU A 169 2.82 11.05 4.58
N GLY A 170 2.49 11.88 3.58
CA GLY A 170 1.48 11.57 2.57
C GLY A 170 1.81 10.29 1.80
N THR A 171 3.09 10.09 1.47
CA THR A 171 3.58 8.86 0.85
C THR A 171 3.41 7.65 1.78
N VAL A 172 3.78 7.78 3.06
CA VAL A 172 3.61 6.72 4.07
C VAL A 172 2.14 6.34 4.22
N VAL A 173 1.24 7.33 4.34
CA VAL A 173 -0.20 7.10 4.44
C VAL A 173 -0.71 6.34 3.22
N LEU A 174 -0.45 6.85 2.03
CA LEU A 174 -0.99 6.28 0.81
C LEU A 174 -0.49 4.86 0.56
N LEU A 175 0.81 4.62 0.70
CA LEU A 175 1.39 3.30 0.44
C LEU A 175 0.89 2.25 1.45
N ASN A 176 0.72 2.61 2.73
CA ASN A 176 0.19 1.68 3.72
C ASN A 176 -1.32 1.44 3.54
N VAL A 177 -2.10 2.46 3.14
CA VAL A 177 -3.51 2.26 2.76
C VAL A 177 -3.61 1.33 1.55
N LEU A 178 -2.80 1.54 0.51
CA LEU A 178 -2.76 0.68 -0.66
C LEU A 178 -2.36 -0.75 -0.30
N LEU A 179 -1.30 -0.92 0.50
CA LEU A 179 -0.81 -2.24 0.91
C LEU A 179 -1.84 -3.03 1.72
N GLY A 180 -2.49 -2.38 2.69
CA GLY A 180 -3.56 -2.99 3.48
C GLY A 180 -4.79 -3.33 2.64
N THR A 181 -5.24 -2.40 1.79
CA THR A 181 -6.39 -2.59 0.89
C THR A 181 -6.13 -3.71 -0.12
N PHE A 182 -4.94 -3.72 -0.73
CA PHE A 182 -4.54 -4.75 -1.69
C PHE A 182 -4.61 -6.14 -1.05
N ASN A 183 -4.06 -6.29 0.16
CA ASN A 183 -4.07 -7.57 0.86
C ASN A 183 -5.46 -8.01 1.33
N LEU A 184 -6.44 -7.12 1.42
CA LEU A 184 -7.84 -7.47 1.71
C LEU A 184 -8.62 -7.96 0.49
N ILE A 185 -8.06 -7.91 -0.72
CA ILE A 185 -8.71 -8.47 -1.92
C ILE A 185 -8.87 -9.98 -1.72
N PRO A 186 -10.07 -10.54 -1.94
CA PRO A 186 -10.35 -11.95 -1.65
C PRO A 186 -9.81 -12.90 -2.73
N ILE A 187 -8.57 -12.69 -3.19
CA ILE A 187 -7.91 -13.50 -4.24
C ILE A 187 -6.63 -14.10 -3.68
N PRO A 188 -6.46 -15.44 -3.69
CA PRO A 188 -5.20 -16.07 -3.29
C PRO A 188 -4.03 -15.61 -4.17
N PRO A 189 -2.84 -15.40 -3.59
CA PRO A 189 -2.43 -15.72 -2.22
C PRO A 189 -2.63 -14.59 -1.19
N LEU A 190 -3.42 -13.54 -1.50
CA LEU A 190 -3.65 -12.40 -0.62
C LEU A 190 -4.46 -12.79 0.63
N ASP A 191 -4.27 -12.04 1.73
CA ASP A 191 -4.86 -12.33 3.03
C ASP A 191 -6.39 -12.33 3.00
N GLY A 192 -7.01 -11.44 2.22
CA GLY A 192 -8.45 -11.37 2.05
C GLY A 192 -9.08 -12.68 1.55
N SER A 193 -8.31 -13.53 0.85
CA SER A 193 -8.78 -14.84 0.42
C SER A 193 -9.13 -15.75 1.61
N ARG A 194 -8.43 -15.60 2.73
CA ARG A 194 -8.70 -16.38 3.96
C ARG A 194 -10.03 -16.03 4.61
N LEU A 195 -10.53 -14.82 4.36
CA LEU A 195 -11.88 -14.44 4.80
C LEU A 195 -12.95 -15.13 3.93
N LEU A 196 -12.68 -15.26 2.65
CA LEU A 196 -13.58 -15.95 1.75
C LEU A 196 -13.63 -17.46 2.03
N ASP A 197 -12.52 -18.05 2.52
CA ASP A 197 -12.45 -19.45 2.95
C ASP A 197 -13.46 -19.79 4.08
N LEU A 198 -13.95 -18.78 4.83
CA LEU A 198 -14.95 -18.99 5.89
C LEU A 198 -16.34 -19.31 5.36
N VAL A 199 -16.66 -18.85 4.15
CA VAL A 199 -18.02 -18.96 3.58
C VAL A 199 -18.09 -19.91 2.38
N LEU A 200 -16.95 -20.23 1.78
CA LEU A 200 -16.90 -21.16 0.65
C LEU A 200 -16.93 -22.61 1.10
N PRO A 201 -17.63 -23.49 0.36
CA PRO A 201 -17.51 -24.94 0.52
C PRO A 201 -16.06 -25.42 0.29
N PRO A 202 -15.60 -26.49 1.01
CA PRO A 202 -14.21 -26.95 0.94
C PRO A 202 -13.68 -27.28 -0.47
N ASN A 203 -14.54 -27.81 -1.34
CA ASN A 203 -14.20 -28.10 -2.74
C ASN A 203 -13.92 -26.80 -3.53
N LEU A 204 -14.69 -25.74 -3.29
CA LEU A 204 -14.48 -24.45 -3.94
C LEU A 204 -13.25 -23.72 -3.37
N VAL A 205 -12.97 -23.84 -2.06
CA VAL A 205 -11.75 -23.32 -1.45
C VAL A 205 -10.51 -23.88 -2.16
N THR A 206 -10.47 -25.21 -2.39
CA THR A 206 -9.35 -25.87 -3.07
C THR A 206 -9.14 -25.32 -4.48
N GLU A 207 -10.21 -25.21 -5.27
CA GLU A 207 -10.14 -24.67 -6.63
C GLU A 207 -9.78 -23.18 -6.62
N TRP A 208 -10.32 -22.40 -5.68
CA TRP A 208 -10.02 -20.98 -5.52
C TRP A 208 -8.52 -20.74 -5.26
N HIS A 209 -7.93 -21.50 -4.32
CA HIS A 209 -6.49 -21.42 -4.04
C HIS A 209 -5.62 -21.92 -5.20
N ARG A 210 -6.11 -22.83 -6.01
CA ARG A 210 -5.42 -23.34 -7.19
C ARG A 210 -5.34 -22.29 -8.30
N TRP A 211 -6.45 -21.59 -8.58
CA TRP A 211 -6.55 -20.63 -9.70
C TRP A 211 -6.23 -19.19 -9.30
N GLY A 212 -6.36 -18.87 -8.02
CA GLY A 212 -6.16 -17.50 -7.49
C GLY A 212 -4.87 -16.84 -7.88
N PRO A 213 -3.69 -17.48 -7.75
CA PRO A 213 -2.42 -16.88 -8.14
C PRO A 213 -2.36 -16.50 -9.63
N GLY A 214 -2.95 -17.34 -10.50
CA GLY A 214 -3.07 -17.03 -11.93
C GLY A 214 -3.99 -15.84 -12.20
N LEU A 215 -5.13 -15.79 -11.51
CA LEU A 215 -6.06 -14.67 -11.58
C LEU A 215 -5.41 -13.37 -11.08
N LEU A 216 -4.70 -13.42 -9.96
CA LEU A 216 -3.98 -12.26 -9.44
C LEU A 216 -2.93 -11.75 -10.44
N MET A 217 -2.15 -12.66 -11.05
CA MET A 217 -1.17 -12.31 -12.07
C MET A 217 -1.85 -11.65 -13.28
N LEU A 218 -2.98 -12.19 -13.74
CA LEU A 218 -3.76 -11.58 -14.83
C LEU A 218 -4.22 -10.17 -14.48
N LEU A 219 -4.69 -9.94 -13.26
CA LEU A 219 -5.13 -8.61 -12.79
C LEU A 219 -3.97 -7.62 -12.67
N ILE A 220 -2.78 -8.07 -12.24
CA ILE A 220 -1.56 -7.23 -12.18
C ILE A 220 -1.12 -6.86 -13.60
N LEU A 221 -1.23 -7.76 -14.56
CA LEU A 221 -0.87 -7.52 -15.96
C LEU A 221 -1.96 -6.79 -16.76
N ALA A 222 -3.18 -6.72 -16.26
CA ALA A 222 -4.31 -6.14 -16.96
C ALA A 222 -4.08 -4.70 -17.47
N PRO A 223 -3.42 -3.78 -16.72
CA PRO A 223 -3.10 -2.45 -17.24
C PRO A 223 -2.24 -2.48 -18.48
N PHE A 224 -1.28 -3.39 -18.56
CA PHE A 224 -0.37 -3.53 -19.71
C PHE A 224 -1.11 -4.12 -20.91
N ILE A 225 -2.02 -5.08 -20.69
CA ILE A 225 -2.80 -5.74 -21.75
C ILE A 225 -3.89 -4.81 -22.29
N THR A 226 -4.51 -4.02 -21.42
CA THR A 226 -5.67 -3.17 -21.78
C THR A 226 -5.29 -1.73 -22.16
N GLY A 227 -3.98 -1.41 -22.19
CA GLY A 227 -3.53 -0.03 -22.41
C GLY A 227 -3.94 0.93 -21.29
N GLY A 228 -4.00 0.46 -20.04
CA GLY A 228 -4.36 1.25 -18.87
C GLY A 228 -5.86 1.40 -18.61
N ARG A 229 -6.74 0.82 -19.46
CA ARG A 229 -8.20 0.93 -19.31
C ARG A 229 -8.73 0.21 -18.09
N PHE A 230 -8.04 -0.83 -17.65
CA PHE A 230 -8.40 -1.63 -16.49
C PHE A 230 -7.18 -1.81 -15.59
N SER A 231 -7.34 -1.51 -14.30
CA SER A 231 -6.32 -1.70 -13.28
C SER A 231 -6.95 -2.17 -11.98
N MET A 232 -6.16 -2.76 -11.08
CA MET A 232 -6.64 -3.09 -9.74
C MET A 232 -7.11 -1.85 -8.97
N LEU A 233 -6.51 -0.68 -9.21
CA LEU A 233 -6.95 0.58 -8.62
C LEU A 233 -8.36 0.98 -9.07
N SER A 234 -8.81 0.57 -10.25
CA SER A 234 -10.19 0.81 -10.68
C SER A 234 -11.21 0.09 -9.80
N ILE A 235 -10.82 -1.06 -9.22
CA ILE A 235 -11.66 -1.84 -8.30
C ILE A 235 -11.50 -1.35 -6.87
N THR A 236 -10.27 -1.13 -6.42
CA THR A 236 -9.94 -0.78 -5.03
C THR A 236 -10.03 0.71 -4.74
N GLY A 237 -9.97 1.56 -5.77
CA GLY A 237 -9.96 3.02 -5.64
C GLY A 237 -11.04 3.59 -4.73
N PRO A 238 -12.33 3.25 -4.90
CA PRO A 238 -13.38 3.76 -4.02
C PRO A 238 -13.16 3.44 -2.53
N PHE A 239 -12.59 2.27 -2.23
CA PHE A 239 -12.28 1.89 -0.85
C PHE A 239 -11.03 2.62 -0.33
N VAL A 240 -10.00 2.77 -1.18
CA VAL A 240 -8.82 3.58 -0.88
C VAL A 240 -9.21 5.03 -0.58
N ASP A 241 -10.05 5.64 -1.42
CA ASP A 241 -10.53 7.00 -1.24
C ASP A 241 -11.34 7.16 0.07
N LEU A 242 -12.18 6.17 0.40
CA LEU A 242 -12.90 6.15 1.67
C LEU A 242 -11.93 6.16 2.86
N LEU A 243 -10.90 5.33 2.85
CA LEU A 243 -9.89 5.25 3.91
C LEU A 243 -9.06 6.53 3.99
N LEU A 244 -8.64 7.09 2.84
CA LEU A 244 -7.88 8.34 2.82
C LEU A 244 -8.71 9.49 3.41
N ARG A 245 -10.00 9.60 3.08
CA ARG A 245 -10.91 10.59 3.70
C ARG A 245 -11.08 10.34 5.21
N ALA A 246 -11.17 9.10 5.64
CA ALA A 246 -11.28 8.76 7.06
C ALA A 246 -10.02 9.16 7.85
N PHE A 247 -8.84 8.90 7.30
CA PHE A 247 -7.56 9.20 7.95
C PHE A 247 -7.17 10.66 7.84
N LEU A 248 -7.34 11.30 6.69
CA LEU A 248 -6.87 12.66 6.42
C LEU A 248 -7.96 13.72 6.66
N GLY A 249 -9.25 13.35 6.59
CA GLY A 249 -10.34 14.30 6.70
C GLY A 249 -10.27 15.41 5.63
N ASP A 250 -10.46 16.67 6.04
CA ASP A 250 -10.39 17.81 5.14
C ASP A 250 -9.00 18.13 4.59
N ALA A 251 -7.94 17.48 5.14
CA ALA A 251 -6.58 17.64 4.62
C ALA A 251 -6.43 17.08 3.18
N THR A 252 -7.37 16.24 2.72
CA THR A 252 -7.41 15.78 1.32
C THR A 252 -7.76 16.89 0.34
N SER A 253 -8.33 18.01 0.80
CA SER A 253 -8.54 19.21 -0.02
C SER A 253 -7.21 19.92 -0.19
N ILE A 254 -6.61 19.85 -1.39
CA ILE A 254 -5.38 20.58 -1.72
C ILE A 254 -5.68 22.06 -1.55
N ARG A 255 -5.10 22.71 -0.55
CA ARG A 255 -5.14 24.17 -0.41
C ARG A 255 -4.11 24.73 -1.39
N PHE A 256 -4.60 25.22 -2.52
CA PHE A 256 -3.82 26.17 -3.33
C PHE A 256 -3.90 27.52 -2.61
N SER A 257 -2.83 27.93 -1.94
CA SER A 257 -2.65 29.29 -1.40
C SER A 257 -2.04 30.20 -2.45
#